data_0fde287216e6f0cb1b64d428e527b5bc
#
_entry.id   0fde287216e6f0cb1b64d428e527b5bc
#
_cell.length_a   1.000
_cell.length_b   1.000
_cell.length_c   1.000
_cell.angle_alpha   90.00
_cell.angle_beta   90.00
_cell.angle_gamma   90.00
#
_symmetry.space_group_name_H-M   'P 1'
#
loop_
_entity.id
_entity.type
_entity.pdbx_description
1 polymer ?
#
loop_
_entity_poly.entity_id
_entity_poly.type
_entity_poly.pdbx_seq_one_letter_code
_entity_poly.pdbx_strand_id
1 'polypeptide(L)'
;NASLFGLEQREGRPLAGSPETLEAITREAVREWHEHTWVPEGSTLILAGDLNGLNTEELMAPLETWQGKRAPAPPPQGIPGRPGIVLVDLPQAAQTVVQVFVPTPGRRDPDWAALKLGGHIMCGAFASRLNLELRERLGYTYGVSGGVSARRTGGSLVLATALNNNSAADATARILDALLSPSPFTDGEVRDAARYLVQASPLQYETAADVTVQAAALIAVGLDPSFVDHHHTALANTTAEQVNAAWRANICPEDVTIAIGGPAKFLEPGLQAAGIQATLIG
;
A
#
# COMPACT_ATOMS: atom_id res chain seq x y z
N ASN A 1 7.08 -1.10 9.34
CA ASN A 1 6.10 -0.07 9.68
C ASN A 1 6.62 0.85 10.80
N ALA A 2 7.15 0.32 11.91
CA ALA A 2 7.65 1.12 13.03
C ALA A 2 8.73 2.15 12.61
N SER A 3 9.65 1.75 11.74
CA SER A 3 10.70 2.61 11.20
C SER A 3 10.16 3.73 10.30
N LEU A 4 9.01 3.50 9.65
CA LEU A 4 8.36 4.44 8.74
C LEU A 4 7.53 5.48 9.48
N PHE A 5 6.67 5.00 10.39
CA PHE A 5 5.62 5.82 11.00
C PHE A 5 5.93 6.19 12.46
N GLY A 6 6.90 5.50 13.11
CA GLY A 6 7.07 5.55 14.56
C GLY A 6 5.97 4.78 15.29
N LEU A 7 6.28 4.32 16.49
CA LEU A 7 5.34 3.54 17.32
C LEU A 7 4.21 4.41 17.92
N GLU A 8 4.37 5.73 17.90
CA GLU A 8 3.34 6.69 18.36
C GLU A 8 2.15 6.70 17.43
N GLN A 9 2.37 6.41 16.13
CA GLN A 9 1.30 6.37 15.14
C GLN A 9 0.72 4.96 15.03
N ARG A 10 -0.58 4.90 14.74
CA ARG A 10 -1.31 3.65 14.56
C ARG A 10 -0.67 2.77 13.49
N GLU A 11 -0.27 3.36 12.37
CA GLU A 11 0.31 2.70 11.21
C GLU A 11 1.69 2.10 11.49
N GLY A 12 2.41 2.65 12.47
CA GLY A 12 3.72 2.15 12.90
C GLY A 12 3.64 0.99 13.89
N ARG A 13 2.48 0.78 14.53
CA ARG A 13 2.29 -0.28 15.51
C ARG A 13 2.08 -1.63 14.83
N PRO A 14 2.62 -2.73 15.39
CA PRO A 14 2.32 -4.06 14.91
C PRO A 14 0.80 -4.33 14.97
N LEU A 15 0.23 -4.85 13.87
CA LEU A 15 -1.21 -5.13 13.82
C LEU A 15 -1.65 -6.15 14.89
N ALA A 16 -0.79 -7.12 15.17
CA ALA A 16 -1.03 -8.14 16.21
C ALA A 16 -0.61 -7.70 17.62
N GLY A 17 -0.15 -6.45 17.79
CA GLY A 17 0.39 -5.96 19.06
C GLY A 17 1.80 -6.47 19.34
N SER A 18 2.26 -6.22 20.57
CA SER A 18 3.47 -6.79 21.16
C SER A 18 3.09 -7.57 22.42
N PRO A 19 3.97 -8.45 22.96
CA PRO A 19 3.70 -9.14 24.22
C PRO A 19 3.21 -8.18 25.32
N GLU A 20 3.90 -7.05 25.49
CA GLU A 20 3.58 -6.06 26.53
C GLU A 20 2.22 -5.40 26.31
N THR A 21 1.89 -5.08 25.04
CA THR A 21 0.59 -4.46 24.71
C THR A 21 -0.55 -5.46 24.83
N LEU A 22 -0.31 -6.72 24.51
CA LEU A 22 -1.32 -7.79 24.64
C LEU A 22 -1.60 -8.13 26.11
N GLU A 23 -0.57 -8.23 26.93
CA GLU A 23 -0.70 -8.48 28.37
C GLU A 23 -1.44 -7.34 29.11
N ALA A 24 -1.35 -6.11 28.60
CA ALA A 24 -2.05 -4.97 29.15
C ALA A 24 -3.55 -4.90 28.80
N ILE A 25 -4.04 -5.72 27.84
CA ILE A 25 -5.44 -5.73 27.43
C ILE A 25 -6.28 -6.48 28.48
N THR A 26 -7.19 -5.75 29.15
CA THR A 26 -8.14 -6.36 30.07
C THR A 26 -9.47 -6.62 29.39
N ARG A 27 -10.28 -7.51 29.97
CA ARG A 27 -11.66 -7.77 29.53
C ARG A 27 -12.49 -6.47 29.56
N GLU A 28 -12.30 -5.66 30.59
CA GLU A 28 -12.99 -4.39 30.79
C GLU A 28 -12.65 -3.41 29.66
N ALA A 29 -11.37 -3.29 29.28
CA ALA A 29 -10.94 -2.44 28.17
C ALA A 29 -11.53 -2.89 26.83
N VAL A 30 -11.63 -4.18 26.58
CA VAL A 30 -12.28 -4.74 25.38
C VAL A 30 -13.77 -4.40 25.35
N ARG A 31 -14.44 -4.52 26.50
CA ARG A 31 -15.87 -4.21 26.64
C ARG A 31 -16.14 -2.73 26.39
N GLU A 32 -15.37 -1.86 27.05
CA GLU A 32 -15.47 -0.41 26.89
C GLU A 32 -15.23 0.01 25.43
N TRP A 33 -14.20 -0.56 24.79
CA TRP A 33 -13.92 -0.30 23.38
C TRP A 33 -15.09 -0.74 22.49
N HIS A 34 -15.67 -1.92 22.74
CA HIS A 34 -16.81 -2.44 21.99
C HIS A 34 -18.03 -1.52 22.12
N GLU A 35 -18.38 -1.10 23.34
CA GLU A 35 -19.53 -0.24 23.64
C GLU A 35 -19.43 1.15 22.96
N HIS A 36 -18.20 1.67 22.79
CA HIS A 36 -17.97 2.98 22.18
C HIS A 36 -17.67 2.93 20.66
N THR A 37 -17.31 1.79 20.13
CA THR A 37 -16.88 1.66 18.73
C THR A 37 -17.89 0.90 17.88
N TRP A 38 -18.53 -0.10 18.46
CA TRP A 38 -19.52 -0.93 17.79
C TRP A 38 -20.93 -0.34 18.01
N VAL A 39 -21.25 0.71 17.25
CA VAL A 39 -22.47 1.52 17.40
C VAL A 39 -23.09 1.79 16.02
N PRO A 40 -24.41 2.06 15.95
CA PRO A 40 -25.08 2.31 14.69
C PRO A 40 -24.65 3.61 14.01
N GLU A 41 -24.28 4.61 14.78
CA GLU A 41 -23.85 5.91 14.22
C GLU A 41 -22.62 5.77 13.35
N GLY A 42 -22.74 6.14 12.07
CA GLY A 42 -21.68 6.03 11.07
C GLY A 42 -21.44 4.62 10.56
N SER A 43 -22.30 3.66 10.90
CA SER A 43 -22.31 2.32 10.32
C SER A 43 -23.05 2.31 8.98
N THR A 44 -22.61 1.46 8.05
CA THR A 44 -23.24 1.26 6.75
C THR A 44 -23.47 -0.22 6.53
N LEU A 45 -24.74 -0.59 6.27
CA LEU A 45 -25.08 -1.94 5.83
C LEU A 45 -24.97 -2.01 4.30
N ILE A 46 -24.26 -3.00 3.80
CA ILE A 46 -24.12 -3.24 2.37
C ILE A 46 -24.67 -4.62 2.06
N LEU A 47 -25.57 -4.65 1.08
CA LEU A 47 -26.20 -5.87 0.59
C LEU A 47 -25.85 -6.05 -0.88
N ALA A 48 -25.44 -7.23 -1.26
CA ALA A 48 -25.21 -7.60 -2.65
C ALA A 48 -25.72 -9.02 -2.90
N GLY A 49 -26.28 -9.24 -4.09
CA GLY A 49 -26.84 -10.52 -4.49
C GLY A 49 -28.20 -10.36 -5.17
N ASP A 50 -28.97 -11.44 -5.25
CA ASP A 50 -30.37 -11.35 -5.69
C ASP A 50 -31.23 -10.80 -4.55
N LEU A 51 -31.61 -9.53 -4.67
CA LEU A 51 -32.40 -8.82 -3.68
C LEU A 51 -33.91 -8.91 -3.98
N ASN A 52 -34.34 -9.67 -5.00
CA ASN A 52 -35.72 -9.85 -5.34
C ASN A 52 -36.44 -10.61 -4.20
N GLY A 53 -37.50 -10.00 -3.69
CA GLY A 53 -38.30 -10.58 -2.58
C GLY A 53 -37.68 -10.39 -1.19
N LEU A 54 -36.53 -9.68 -1.08
CA LEU A 54 -35.97 -9.32 0.22
C LEU A 54 -36.86 -8.26 0.89
N ASN A 55 -37.38 -8.58 2.08
CA ASN A 55 -38.07 -7.60 2.92
C ASN A 55 -37.01 -6.77 3.70
N THR A 56 -36.71 -5.59 3.19
CA THR A 56 -35.71 -4.69 3.83
C THR A 56 -36.20 -4.18 5.20
N GLU A 57 -37.48 -4.02 5.44
CA GLU A 57 -38.02 -3.61 6.74
C GLU A 57 -37.75 -4.70 7.79
N GLU A 58 -38.06 -5.96 7.46
CA GLU A 58 -37.80 -7.10 8.34
C GLU A 58 -36.30 -7.27 8.63
N LEU A 59 -35.45 -7.04 7.64
CA LEU A 59 -34.00 -7.07 7.81
C LEU A 59 -33.49 -5.94 8.73
N MET A 60 -34.09 -4.76 8.63
CA MET A 60 -33.67 -3.59 9.42
C MET A 60 -34.25 -3.58 10.83
N ALA A 61 -35.40 -4.24 11.08
CA ALA A 61 -36.03 -4.25 12.37
C ALA A 61 -35.15 -4.61 13.58
N PRO A 62 -34.26 -5.62 13.52
CA PRO A 62 -33.32 -5.90 14.61
C PRO A 62 -32.31 -4.76 14.85
N LEU A 63 -31.98 -4.00 13.81
CA LEU A 63 -31.02 -2.90 13.88
C LEU A 63 -31.62 -1.63 14.48
N GLU A 64 -32.94 -1.47 14.46
CA GLU A 64 -33.63 -0.31 15.08
C GLU A 64 -33.46 -0.26 16.60
N THR A 65 -33.27 -1.39 17.23
CA THR A 65 -33.00 -1.49 18.68
C THR A 65 -31.52 -1.28 19.02
N TRP A 66 -30.64 -1.27 18.03
CA TRP A 66 -29.22 -1.04 18.23
C TRP A 66 -28.95 0.45 18.48
N GLN A 67 -28.52 0.76 19.68
CA GLN A 67 -28.32 2.13 20.14
C GLN A 67 -26.84 2.38 20.43
N GLY A 68 -26.46 3.64 20.38
CA GLY A 68 -25.14 4.12 20.75
C GLY A 68 -24.68 5.27 19.87
N LYS A 69 -23.77 6.05 20.39
CA LYS A 69 -23.10 7.15 19.68
C LYS A 69 -21.63 6.84 19.56
N ARG A 70 -21.09 7.09 18.40
CA ARG A 70 -19.67 6.87 18.14
C ARG A 70 -18.83 7.85 18.95
N ALA A 71 -17.84 7.35 19.67
CA ALA A 71 -16.83 8.20 20.27
C ALA A 71 -16.09 9.00 19.15
N PRO A 72 -15.78 10.29 19.40
CA PRO A 72 -15.02 11.09 18.46
C PRO A 72 -13.70 10.37 18.10
N ALA A 73 -13.56 9.99 16.85
CA ALA A 73 -12.29 9.45 16.39
C ALA A 73 -11.30 10.61 16.18
N PRO A 74 -10.04 10.47 16.57
CA PRO A 74 -9.05 11.48 16.20
C PRO A 74 -9.02 11.61 14.68
N PRO A 75 -8.83 12.84 14.15
CA PRO A 75 -8.74 13.06 12.73
C PRO A 75 -7.63 12.16 12.16
N PRO A 76 -7.85 11.57 10.97
CA PRO A 76 -6.81 10.79 10.33
C PRO A 76 -5.60 11.69 10.13
N GLN A 77 -4.48 11.29 10.67
CA GLN A 77 -3.22 12.01 10.46
C GLN A 77 -2.68 11.65 9.07
N GLY A 78 -2.13 12.64 8.37
CA GLY A 78 -1.36 12.39 7.14
C GLY A 78 -0.21 11.44 7.45
N ILE A 79 0.25 10.73 6.44
CA ILE A 79 1.40 9.82 6.59
C ILE A 79 2.64 10.69 6.75
N PRO A 80 3.26 10.83 7.92
CA PRO A 80 4.57 11.45 8.00
C PRO A 80 5.55 10.45 7.41
N GLY A 81 6.11 10.77 6.25
CA GLY A 81 7.30 10.10 5.81
C GLY A 81 8.40 10.31 6.85
N ARG A 82 9.10 9.26 7.20
CA ARG A 82 10.42 9.36 7.82
C ARG A 82 11.42 8.94 6.75
N PRO A 83 11.82 9.88 5.87
CA PRO A 83 12.73 9.56 4.80
C PRO A 83 14.04 9.04 5.37
N GLY A 84 14.62 8.08 4.68
CA GLY A 84 15.87 7.49 5.09
C GLY A 84 15.90 5.98 4.87
N ILE A 85 17.07 5.42 5.09
CA ILE A 85 17.30 3.99 4.91
C ILE A 85 17.68 3.39 6.25
N VAL A 86 16.95 2.36 6.67
CA VAL A 86 17.22 1.62 7.89
C VAL A 86 17.66 0.20 7.54
N LEU A 87 18.68 -0.27 8.23
CA LEU A 87 19.19 -1.64 8.15
C LEU A 87 18.94 -2.35 9.47
N VAL A 88 18.15 -3.41 9.44
CA VAL A 88 17.93 -4.31 10.58
C VAL A 88 18.88 -5.48 10.46
N ASP A 89 19.77 -5.64 11.45
CA ASP A 89 20.71 -6.75 11.44
C ASP A 89 20.02 -8.08 11.78
N LEU A 90 20.00 -8.95 10.78
CA LEU A 90 19.47 -10.32 10.90
C LEU A 90 20.59 -11.31 10.48
N PRO A 91 21.55 -11.62 11.36
CA PRO A 91 22.77 -12.34 10.99
C PRO A 91 22.54 -13.72 10.38
N GLN A 92 21.41 -14.36 10.68
CA GLN A 92 21.06 -15.70 10.22
C GLN A 92 20.09 -15.70 9.03
N ALA A 93 19.73 -14.52 8.49
CA ALA A 93 18.80 -14.44 7.38
C ALA A 93 19.41 -15.05 6.10
N ALA A 94 18.72 -16.02 5.51
CA ALA A 94 19.14 -16.66 4.26
C ALA A 94 19.03 -15.69 3.06
N GLN A 95 18.14 -14.71 3.15
CA GLN A 95 17.90 -13.69 2.14
C GLN A 95 17.77 -12.33 2.81
N THR A 96 18.11 -11.30 2.06
CA THR A 96 17.86 -9.90 2.45
C THR A 96 16.50 -9.48 1.93
N VAL A 97 15.64 -8.96 2.80
CA VAL A 97 14.38 -8.35 2.40
C VAL A 97 14.55 -6.85 2.30
N VAL A 98 14.12 -6.28 1.17
CA VAL A 98 14.09 -4.83 0.95
C VAL A 98 12.65 -4.41 0.76
N GLN A 99 12.23 -3.40 1.54
CA GLN A 99 10.93 -2.75 1.39
C GLN A 99 11.16 -1.26 1.16
N VAL A 100 10.52 -0.73 0.13
CA VAL A 100 10.51 0.70 -0.18
C VAL A 100 9.12 1.25 0.03
N PHE A 101 9.07 2.44 0.59
CA PHE A 101 7.85 3.18 0.80
C PHE A 101 8.04 4.63 0.37
N VAL A 102 7.10 5.14 -0.41
CA VAL A 102 7.04 6.55 -0.80
C VAL A 102 5.59 7.02 -0.60
N PRO A 103 5.33 8.06 0.20
CA PRO A 103 4.00 8.66 0.28
C PRO A 103 3.54 9.15 -1.09
N THR A 104 2.26 9.01 -1.39
CA THR A 104 1.65 9.52 -2.62
C THR A 104 0.28 10.13 -2.30
N PRO A 105 -0.27 10.93 -3.19
CA PRO A 105 -1.67 11.32 -3.14
C PRO A 105 -2.61 10.10 -3.12
N GLY A 106 -3.82 10.30 -2.65
CA GLY A 106 -4.84 9.26 -2.55
C GLY A 106 -5.83 9.26 -3.73
N ARG A 107 -6.87 8.41 -3.62
CA ARG A 107 -7.85 8.15 -4.70
C ARG A 107 -8.58 9.39 -5.24
N ARG A 108 -8.66 10.49 -4.48
CA ARG A 108 -9.34 11.72 -4.89
C ARG A 108 -8.47 12.69 -5.67
N ASP A 109 -7.18 12.41 -5.70
CA ASP A 109 -6.22 13.25 -6.40
C ASP A 109 -6.26 13.01 -7.91
N PRO A 110 -6.13 14.04 -8.74
CA PRO A 110 -6.09 13.89 -10.19
C PRO A 110 -4.93 13.01 -10.69
N ASP A 111 -3.82 12.97 -9.97
CA ASP A 111 -2.65 12.15 -10.33
C ASP A 111 -2.82 10.66 -9.98
N TRP A 112 -3.89 10.29 -9.27
CA TRP A 112 -4.09 8.92 -8.79
C TRP A 112 -4.02 7.85 -9.88
N ALA A 113 -4.71 8.04 -11.01
CA ALA A 113 -4.71 7.08 -12.11
C ALA A 113 -3.32 6.96 -12.74
N ALA A 114 -2.64 8.08 -12.94
CA ALA A 114 -1.28 8.13 -13.49
C ALA A 114 -0.26 7.42 -12.58
N LEU A 115 -0.34 7.65 -11.27
CA LEU A 115 0.51 6.99 -10.27
C LEU A 115 0.22 5.48 -10.20
N LYS A 116 -1.04 5.06 -10.31
CA LYS A 116 -1.41 3.63 -10.39
C LYS A 116 -0.77 2.96 -11.60
N LEU A 117 -0.81 3.59 -12.76
CA LEU A 117 -0.17 3.08 -13.98
C LEU A 117 1.35 3.02 -13.82
N GLY A 118 1.97 4.11 -13.37
CA GLY A 118 3.42 4.16 -13.14
C GLY A 118 3.89 3.09 -12.15
N GLY A 119 3.19 2.91 -11.04
CA GLY A 119 3.49 1.87 -10.05
C GLY A 119 3.34 0.45 -10.62
N HIS A 120 2.33 0.20 -11.45
CA HIS A 120 2.14 -1.09 -12.13
C HIS A 120 3.28 -1.38 -13.09
N ILE A 121 3.67 -0.42 -13.91
CA ILE A 121 4.79 -0.55 -14.86
C ILE A 121 6.12 -0.75 -14.13
N MET A 122 6.33 -0.03 -13.04
CA MET A 122 7.60 -0.05 -12.29
C MET A 122 7.80 -1.35 -11.54
N CYS A 123 6.80 -1.82 -10.78
CA CYS A 123 6.95 -2.96 -9.86
C CYS A 123 5.69 -3.83 -9.69
N GLY A 124 4.53 -3.45 -10.27
CA GLY A 124 3.28 -4.16 -10.03
C GLY A 124 3.05 -5.34 -10.98
N ALA A 125 3.50 -5.25 -12.22
CA ALA A 125 3.34 -6.30 -13.22
C ALA A 125 4.40 -7.41 -13.07
N PHE A 126 4.05 -8.63 -13.49
CA PHE A 126 5.03 -9.72 -13.58
C PHE A 126 6.20 -9.36 -14.50
N ALA A 127 5.92 -8.65 -15.60
CA ALA A 127 6.91 -8.09 -16.53
C ALA A 127 7.16 -6.60 -16.28
N SER A 128 7.10 -6.15 -15.00
CA SER A 128 7.46 -4.79 -14.63
C SER A 128 8.94 -4.49 -14.85
N ARG A 129 9.29 -3.21 -14.96
CA ARG A 129 10.68 -2.79 -15.21
C ARG A 129 11.64 -3.40 -14.18
N LEU A 130 11.31 -3.37 -12.89
CA LEU A 130 12.16 -3.94 -11.85
C LEU A 130 12.20 -5.48 -11.90
N ASN A 131 11.14 -6.16 -12.28
CA ASN A 131 11.17 -7.61 -12.48
C ASN A 131 12.03 -8.00 -13.67
N LEU A 132 11.93 -7.30 -14.79
CA LEU A 132 12.79 -7.54 -15.95
C LEU A 132 14.27 -7.31 -15.63
N GLU A 133 14.58 -6.30 -14.83
CA GLU A 133 15.95 -5.99 -14.43
C GLU A 133 16.48 -7.00 -13.39
N LEU A 134 15.82 -7.07 -12.22
CA LEU A 134 16.37 -7.77 -11.06
C LEU A 134 16.15 -9.28 -11.11
N ARG A 135 15.04 -9.73 -11.68
CA ARG A 135 14.73 -11.16 -11.80
C ARG A 135 15.26 -11.75 -13.09
N GLU A 136 14.83 -11.21 -14.24
CA GLU A 136 15.14 -11.86 -15.54
C GLU A 136 16.59 -11.62 -15.97
N ARG A 137 17.07 -10.38 -15.88
CA ARG A 137 18.42 -10.05 -16.36
C ARG A 137 19.52 -10.38 -15.35
N LEU A 138 19.30 -10.12 -14.06
CA LEU A 138 20.33 -10.24 -13.04
C LEU A 138 20.19 -11.49 -12.15
N GLY A 139 19.02 -12.10 -12.07
CA GLY A 139 18.81 -13.27 -11.19
C GLY A 139 18.96 -13.00 -9.69
N TYR A 140 18.76 -11.76 -9.25
CA TYR A 140 18.95 -11.35 -7.84
C TYR A 140 17.79 -11.72 -6.93
N THR A 141 16.62 -11.92 -7.51
CA THR A 141 15.38 -12.20 -6.80
C THR A 141 14.47 -13.13 -7.59
N TYR A 142 13.53 -13.78 -6.91
CA TYR A 142 12.42 -14.47 -7.55
C TYR A 142 11.31 -13.51 -8.02
N GLY A 143 11.29 -12.28 -7.50
CA GLY A 143 10.36 -11.27 -7.94
C GLY A 143 10.37 -10.02 -7.08
N VAL A 144 9.95 -8.94 -7.73
CA VAL A 144 9.61 -7.66 -7.09
C VAL A 144 8.11 -7.54 -7.14
N SER A 145 7.50 -7.19 -6.03
CA SER A 145 6.06 -6.94 -5.94
C SER A 145 5.79 -5.58 -5.35
N GLY A 146 4.72 -4.93 -5.78
CA GLY A 146 4.38 -3.63 -5.26
C GLY A 146 3.38 -2.87 -6.12
N GLY A 147 3.34 -1.58 -5.94
CA GLY A 147 2.48 -0.64 -6.66
C GLY A 147 1.96 0.47 -5.77
N VAL A 148 1.18 1.36 -6.36
CA VAL A 148 0.54 2.45 -5.62
C VAL A 148 -0.76 1.96 -4.99
N SER A 149 -0.90 2.13 -3.68
CA SER A 149 -2.04 1.72 -2.88
C SER A 149 -2.64 2.90 -2.14
N ALA A 150 -3.97 2.96 -2.10
CA ALA A 150 -4.66 3.98 -1.32
C ALA A 150 -4.67 3.63 0.16
N ARG A 151 -4.61 4.67 0.98
CA ARG A 151 -4.82 4.62 2.42
C ARG A 151 -6.03 5.48 2.77
N ARG A 152 -6.42 5.50 4.04
CA ARG A 152 -7.52 6.37 4.50
C ARG A 152 -7.20 7.85 4.25
N THR A 153 -5.93 8.22 4.41
CA THR A 153 -5.41 9.55 4.07
C THR A 153 -4.25 9.39 3.10
N GLY A 154 -4.42 9.88 1.87
CA GLY A 154 -3.40 9.77 0.84
C GLY A 154 -3.26 8.38 0.25
N GLY A 155 -2.08 8.08 -0.23
CA GLY A 155 -1.66 6.81 -0.80
C GLY A 155 -0.20 6.52 -0.52
N SER A 156 0.30 5.43 -1.05
CA SER A 156 1.72 5.10 -0.99
C SER A 156 2.13 4.21 -2.15
N LEU A 157 3.28 4.47 -2.73
CA LEU A 157 4.02 3.48 -3.49
C LEU A 157 4.71 2.56 -2.48
N VAL A 158 4.44 1.27 -2.59
CA VAL A 158 5.10 0.24 -1.78
C VAL A 158 5.73 -0.76 -2.73
N LEU A 159 6.96 -1.17 -2.43
CA LEU A 159 7.68 -2.19 -3.16
C LEU A 159 8.33 -3.13 -2.15
N ALA A 160 8.29 -4.43 -2.42
CA ALA A 160 8.96 -5.44 -1.61
C ALA A 160 9.65 -6.47 -2.49
N THR A 161 10.83 -6.92 -2.07
CA THR A 161 11.57 -7.99 -2.72
C THR A 161 12.45 -8.72 -1.70
N ALA A 162 12.65 -10.03 -1.92
CA ALA A 162 13.64 -10.83 -1.21
C ALA A 162 14.80 -11.12 -2.17
N LEU A 163 16.01 -10.83 -1.74
CA LEU A 163 17.23 -10.79 -2.55
C LEU A 163 18.26 -11.77 -2.01
N ASN A 164 19.14 -12.25 -2.89
CA ASN A 164 20.37 -12.89 -2.46
C ASN A 164 21.22 -11.87 -1.68
N ASN A 165 21.76 -12.26 -0.52
CA ASN A 165 22.52 -11.38 0.36
C ASN A 165 23.70 -10.68 -0.35
N ASN A 166 24.38 -11.38 -1.27
CA ASN A 166 25.55 -10.84 -1.98
C ASN A 166 25.18 -9.76 -3.01
N SER A 167 23.95 -9.74 -3.51
CA SER A 167 23.48 -8.79 -4.52
C SER A 167 22.54 -7.72 -3.97
N ALA A 168 22.19 -7.81 -2.69
CA ALA A 168 21.16 -6.96 -2.12
C ALA A 168 21.54 -5.46 -2.11
N ALA A 169 22.80 -5.11 -1.89
CA ALA A 169 23.27 -3.72 -1.96
C ALA A 169 23.16 -3.15 -3.38
N ASP A 170 23.63 -3.88 -4.40
CA ASP A 170 23.52 -3.46 -5.81
C ASP A 170 22.05 -3.38 -6.24
N ALA A 171 21.23 -4.36 -5.85
CA ALA A 171 19.78 -4.34 -6.12
C ALA A 171 19.11 -3.12 -5.50
N THR A 172 19.47 -2.76 -4.25
CA THR A 172 18.91 -1.57 -3.58
C THR A 172 19.27 -0.29 -4.32
N ALA A 173 20.53 -0.16 -4.79
CA ALA A 173 20.95 0.98 -5.59
C ALA A 173 20.16 1.08 -6.90
N ARG A 174 19.95 -0.05 -7.61
CA ARG A 174 19.15 -0.10 -8.83
C ARG A 174 17.69 0.23 -8.61
N ILE A 175 17.11 -0.24 -7.50
CA ILE A 175 15.74 0.12 -7.13
C ILE A 175 15.62 1.63 -6.95
N LEU A 176 16.56 2.24 -6.20
CA LEU A 176 16.58 3.69 -6.00
C LEU A 176 16.70 4.45 -7.33
N ASP A 177 17.65 4.06 -8.18
CA ASP A 177 17.85 4.68 -9.49
C ASP A 177 16.57 4.56 -10.36
N ALA A 178 16.00 3.37 -10.43
CA ALA A 178 14.77 3.14 -11.20
C ALA A 178 13.57 3.96 -10.70
N LEU A 179 13.47 4.21 -9.40
CA LEU A 179 12.38 5.01 -8.83
C LEU A 179 12.60 6.51 -9.01
N LEU A 180 13.83 7.00 -8.78
CA LEU A 180 14.15 8.42 -8.70
C LEU A 180 14.58 9.02 -10.05
N SER A 181 15.13 8.21 -10.94
CA SER A 181 15.62 8.63 -12.26
C SER A 181 15.16 7.70 -13.37
N PRO A 182 13.85 7.33 -13.44
CA PRO A 182 13.39 6.39 -14.44
C PRO A 182 13.54 6.96 -15.84
N SER A 183 13.86 6.10 -16.80
CA SER A 183 13.61 6.41 -18.20
C SER A 183 12.12 6.73 -18.37
N PRO A 184 11.74 7.67 -19.27
CA PRO A 184 10.35 8.04 -19.45
C PRO A 184 9.45 6.80 -19.69
N PHE A 185 8.27 6.81 -19.08
CA PHE A 185 7.23 5.84 -19.40
C PHE A 185 6.75 6.06 -20.82
N THR A 186 6.65 5.01 -21.59
CA THR A 186 6.26 5.06 -23.01
C THR A 186 4.75 4.88 -23.18
N ASP A 187 4.21 5.38 -24.30
CA ASP A 187 2.78 5.17 -24.64
C ASP A 187 2.40 3.69 -24.72
N GLY A 188 3.33 2.83 -25.12
CA GLY A 188 3.12 1.39 -25.17
C GLY A 188 2.91 0.80 -23.78
N GLU A 189 3.83 1.10 -22.84
CA GLU A 189 3.74 0.62 -21.47
C GLU A 189 2.47 1.11 -20.77
N VAL A 190 2.15 2.40 -20.92
CA VAL A 190 0.97 3.01 -20.29
C VAL A 190 -0.31 2.39 -20.83
N ARG A 191 -0.43 2.21 -22.15
CA ARG A 191 -1.59 1.58 -22.78
C ARG A 191 -1.76 0.13 -22.33
N ASP A 192 -0.66 -0.64 -22.25
CA ASP A 192 -0.70 -2.04 -21.85
C ASP A 192 -1.05 -2.18 -20.35
N ALA A 193 -0.50 -1.32 -19.50
CA ALA A 193 -0.83 -1.24 -18.07
C ALA A 193 -2.30 -0.86 -17.86
N ALA A 194 -2.81 0.15 -18.56
CA ALA A 194 -4.20 0.58 -18.46
C ALA A 194 -5.15 -0.55 -18.88
N ARG A 195 -4.87 -1.19 -20.02
CA ARG A 195 -5.64 -2.34 -20.49
C ARG A 195 -5.65 -3.47 -19.47
N TYR A 196 -4.50 -3.84 -18.91
CA TYR A 196 -4.41 -4.88 -17.90
C TYR A 196 -5.23 -4.54 -16.64
N LEU A 197 -5.02 -3.36 -16.06
CA LEU A 197 -5.70 -2.96 -14.83
C LEU A 197 -7.22 -2.88 -14.99
N VAL A 198 -7.70 -2.38 -16.13
CA VAL A 198 -9.13 -2.33 -16.43
C VAL A 198 -9.70 -3.73 -16.67
N GLN A 199 -9.01 -4.57 -17.45
CA GLN A 199 -9.51 -5.92 -17.77
C GLN A 199 -9.42 -6.91 -16.62
N ALA A 200 -8.47 -6.74 -15.71
CA ALA A 200 -8.34 -7.56 -14.51
C ALA A 200 -9.30 -7.16 -13.38
N SER A 201 -9.84 -5.93 -13.43
CA SER A 201 -10.72 -5.41 -12.38
C SER A 201 -11.97 -6.25 -12.13
N PRO A 202 -12.69 -6.80 -13.12
CA PRO A 202 -13.87 -7.63 -12.89
C PRO A 202 -13.62 -8.82 -11.96
N LEU A 203 -12.39 -9.37 -11.93
CA LEU A 203 -12.03 -10.47 -11.02
C LEU A 203 -12.17 -10.10 -9.53
N GLN A 204 -12.19 -8.80 -9.21
CA GLN A 204 -12.37 -8.29 -7.83
C GLN A 204 -13.85 -8.16 -7.44
N TYR A 205 -14.78 -8.47 -8.34
CA TYR A 205 -16.23 -8.32 -8.18
C TYR A 205 -16.96 -9.59 -8.59
N GLU A 206 -16.29 -10.73 -8.58
CA GLU A 206 -16.79 -11.99 -9.14
C GLU A 206 -17.96 -12.57 -8.31
N THR A 207 -17.91 -12.35 -7.00
CA THR A 207 -18.96 -12.83 -6.08
C THR A 207 -19.66 -11.67 -5.37
N ALA A 208 -20.87 -11.92 -4.85
CA ALA A 208 -21.57 -10.95 -4.01
C ALA A 208 -20.76 -10.53 -2.79
N ALA A 209 -19.97 -11.45 -2.23
CA ALA A 209 -19.06 -11.14 -1.12
C ALA A 209 -17.96 -10.15 -1.56
N ASP A 210 -17.37 -10.36 -2.73
CA ASP A 210 -16.35 -9.45 -3.26
C ASP A 210 -16.92 -8.05 -3.51
N VAL A 211 -18.12 -7.97 -4.08
CA VAL A 211 -18.83 -6.68 -4.28
C VAL A 211 -19.02 -5.94 -2.96
N THR A 212 -19.47 -6.63 -1.89
CA THR A 212 -19.66 -6.00 -0.58
C THR A 212 -18.34 -5.53 0.04
N VAL A 213 -17.28 -6.33 -0.09
CA VAL A 213 -15.92 -5.97 0.42
C VAL A 213 -15.38 -4.73 -0.30
N GLN A 214 -15.49 -4.67 -1.62
CA GLN A 214 -15.02 -3.53 -2.40
C GLN A 214 -15.84 -2.26 -2.10
N ALA A 215 -17.17 -2.38 -2.03
CA ALA A 215 -18.03 -1.28 -1.65
C ALA A 215 -17.71 -0.76 -0.24
N ALA A 216 -17.54 -1.66 0.73
CA ALA A 216 -17.16 -1.30 2.10
C ALA A 216 -15.82 -0.56 2.15
N ALA A 217 -14.82 -1.01 1.38
CA ALA A 217 -13.51 -0.36 1.31
C ALA A 217 -13.59 1.08 0.75
N LEU A 218 -14.48 1.33 -0.20
CA LEU A 218 -14.71 2.67 -0.75
C LEU A 218 -15.47 3.56 0.24
N ILE A 219 -16.58 3.07 0.79
CA ILE A 219 -17.43 3.78 1.75
C ILE A 219 -16.63 4.15 3.00
N ALA A 220 -15.77 3.24 3.50
CA ALA A 220 -14.94 3.48 4.69
C ALA A 220 -13.97 4.67 4.54
N VAL A 221 -13.65 5.06 3.30
CA VAL A 221 -12.83 6.25 3.00
C VAL A 221 -13.67 7.40 2.41
N GLY A 222 -14.99 7.30 2.49
CA GLY A 222 -15.95 8.32 2.04
C GLY A 222 -16.03 8.46 0.52
N LEU A 223 -15.78 7.39 -0.22
CA LEU A 223 -15.96 7.32 -1.66
C LEU A 223 -17.27 6.60 -1.98
N ASP A 224 -17.95 7.06 -3.02
CA ASP A 224 -19.10 6.38 -3.59
C ASP A 224 -18.64 5.15 -4.39
N PRO A 225 -19.40 4.03 -4.42
CA PRO A 225 -19.07 2.86 -5.23
C PRO A 225 -18.88 3.15 -6.73
N SER A 226 -19.56 4.17 -7.28
CA SER A 226 -19.35 4.61 -8.68
C SER A 226 -17.93 5.12 -8.96
N PHE A 227 -17.11 5.33 -7.93
CA PHE A 227 -15.68 5.63 -8.09
C PHE A 227 -14.98 4.62 -9.01
N VAL A 228 -15.40 3.36 -9.01
CA VAL A 228 -14.79 2.30 -9.82
C VAL A 228 -14.86 2.64 -11.31
N ASP A 229 -16.04 3.03 -11.80
CA ASP A 229 -16.26 3.37 -13.22
C ASP A 229 -15.47 4.62 -13.63
N HIS A 230 -15.47 5.63 -12.75
CA HIS A 230 -14.69 6.83 -12.97
C HIS A 230 -13.19 6.52 -13.00
N HIS A 231 -12.73 5.65 -12.12
CA HIS A 231 -11.33 5.24 -12.07
C HIS A 231 -10.90 4.44 -13.30
N HIS A 232 -11.73 3.51 -13.77
CA HIS A 232 -11.46 2.77 -14.99
C HIS A 232 -11.38 3.70 -16.21
N THR A 233 -12.29 4.67 -16.28
CA THR A 233 -12.27 5.70 -17.32
C THR A 233 -11.00 6.53 -17.25
N ALA A 234 -10.59 6.93 -16.05
CA ALA A 234 -9.35 7.68 -15.85
C ALA A 234 -8.11 6.86 -16.27
N LEU A 235 -8.02 5.58 -15.84
CA LEU A 235 -6.92 4.70 -16.27
C LEU A 235 -6.83 4.58 -17.79
N ALA A 236 -7.97 4.36 -18.46
CA ALA A 236 -8.02 4.19 -19.92
C ALA A 236 -7.61 5.44 -20.71
N ASN A 237 -7.85 6.63 -20.14
CA ASN A 237 -7.58 7.91 -20.81
C ASN A 237 -6.26 8.59 -20.38
N THR A 238 -5.54 8.02 -19.41
CA THR A 238 -4.27 8.59 -18.93
C THR A 238 -3.17 8.39 -19.97
N THR A 239 -2.45 9.46 -20.27
CA THR A 239 -1.35 9.47 -21.25
C THR A 239 0.01 9.23 -20.59
N ALA A 240 1.00 8.83 -21.39
CA ALA A 240 2.37 8.70 -20.91
C ALA A 240 2.96 10.02 -20.37
N GLU A 241 2.59 11.14 -20.96
CA GLU A 241 2.98 12.46 -20.47
C GLU A 241 2.47 12.71 -19.05
N GLN A 242 1.19 12.38 -18.78
CA GLN A 242 0.59 12.51 -17.45
C GLN A 242 1.26 11.57 -16.44
N VAL A 243 1.54 10.31 -16.83
CA VAL A 243 2.26 9.35 -15.96
C VAL A 243 3.65 9.88 -15.61
N ASN A 244 4.39 10.37 -16.59
CA ASN A 244 5.73 10.94 -16.39
C ASN A 244 5.70 12.21 -15.52
N ALA A 245 4.70 13.08 -15.70
CA ALA A 245 4.53 14.28 -14.89
C ALA A 245 4.19 13.93 -13.43
N ALA A 246 3.17 13.08 -13.22
CA ALA A 246 2.74 12.64 -11.89
C ALA A 246 3.87 11.90 -11.15
N TRP A 247 4.63 11.04 -11.83
CA TRP A 247 5.75 10.33 -11.22
C TRP A 247 6.82 11.30 -10.71
N ARG A 248 7.26 12.24 -11.55
CA ARG A 248 8.26 13.25 -11.15
C ARG A 248 7.78 14.16 -10.03
N ALA A 249 6.50 14.48 -9.98
CA ALA A 249 5.93 15.36 -8.96
C ALA A 249 5.78 14.67 -7.58
N ASN A 250 5.62 13.34 -7.57
CA ASN A 250 5.21 12.62 -6.36
C ASN A 250 6.22 11.58 -5.87
N ILE A 251 7.23 11.20 -6.67
CA ILE A 251 8.27 10.24 -6.26
C ILE A 251 9.58 11.00 -6.12
N CYS A 252 9.77 11.58 -4.94
CA CYS A 252 10.89 12.46 -4.64
C CYS A 252 11.89 11.80 -3.68
N PRO A 253 13.21 12.08 -3.83
CA PRO A 253 14.24 11.47 -2.97
C PRO A 253 14.00 11.71 -1.48
N GLU A 254 13.53 12.90 -1.12
CA GLU A 254 13.27 13.33 0.25
C GLU A 254 12.12 12.57 0.92
N ASP A 255 11.27 11.87 0.15
CA ASP A 255 10.11 11.13 0.66
C ASP A 255 10.35 9.62 0.73
N VAL A 256 11.48 9.15 0.16
CA VAL A 256 11.77 7.71 0.09
C VAL A 256 12.21 7.18 1.45
N THR A 257 11.53 6.13 1.89
CA THR A 257 11.97 5.33 3.04
C THR A 257 12.24 3.90 2.60
N ILE A 258 13.38 3.35 3.01
CA ILE A 258 13.74 1.97 2.75
C ILE A 258 14.03 1.25 4.06
N ALA A 259 13.44 0.07 4.23
CA ALA A 259 13.79 -0.87 5.28
C ALA A 259 14.48 -2.09 4.65
N ILE A 260 15.68 -2.38 5.13
CA ILE A 260 16.50 -3.52 4.70
C ILE A 260 16.64 -4.45 5.91
N GLY A 261 16.22 -5.69 5.80
CA GLY A 261 16.44 -6.71 6.83
C GLY A 261 17.33 -7.82 6.29
N GLY A 262 18.51 -8.00 6.89
CA GLY A 262 19.48 -8.99 6.45
C GLY A 262 20.78 -8.95 7.23
N PRO A 263 21.80 -9.79 6.90
CA PRO A 263 23.06 -9.81 7.61
C PRO A 263 23.88 -8.54 7.36
N ALA A 264 23.91 -7.62 8.34
CA ALA A 264 24.51 -6.29 8.20
C ALA A 264 25.97 -6.35 7.72
N LYS A 265 26.75 -7.31 8.21
CA LYS A 265 28.16 -7.45 7.83
C LYS A 265 28.41 -7.66 6.33
N PHE A 266 27.41 -8.20 5.60
CA PHE A 266 27.49 -8.37 4.13
C PHE A 266 26.92 -7.15 3.40
N LEU A 267 25.98 -6.45 4.03
CA LEU A 267 25.22 -5.37 3.40
C LEU A 267 25.92 -4.02 3.52
N GLU A 268 26.43 -3.67 4.71
CA GLU A 268 27.03 -2.35 4.97
C GLU A 268 28.13 -1.97 3.99
N PRO A 269 29.14 -2.83 3.70
CA PRO A 269 30.20 -2.44 2.78
C PRO A 269 29.69 -2.16 1.36
N GLY A 270 28.72 -2.95 0.90
CA GLY A 270 28.11 -2.78 -0.42
C GLY A 270 27.24 -1.53 -0.51
N LEU A 271 26.44 -1.25 0.52
CA LEU A 271 25.63 -0.03 0.60
C LEU A 271 26.51 1.22 0.62
N GLN A 272 27.59 1.22 1.43
CA GLN A 272 28.54 2.33 1.47
C GLN A 272 29.24 2.54 0.13
N ALA A 273 29.66 1.46 -0.55
CA ALA A 273 30.26 1.53 -1.88
C ALA A 273 29.30 2.09 -2.94
N ALA A 274 28.00 1.86 -2.77
CA ALA A 274 26.95 2.42 -3.60
C ALA A 274 26.53 3.85 -3.20
N GLY A 275 27.19 4.46 -2.19
CA GLY A 275 26.84 5.79 -1.69
C GLY A 275 25.56 5.82 -0.85
N ILE A 276 25.06 4.68 -0.41
CA ILE A 276 23.83 4.54 0.35
C ILE A 276 24.16 4.56 1.84
N GLN A 277 23.68 5.58 2.54
CA GLN A 277 23.81 5.67 4.00
C GLN A 277 22.58 5.05 4.66
N ALA A 278 22.77 3.95 5.37
CA ALA A 278 21.72 3.28 6.14
C ALA A 278 21.99 3.41 7.64
N THR A 279 20.92 3.65 8.41
CA THR A 279 20.98 3.63 9.88
C THR A 279 20.80 2.19 10.36
N LEU A 280 21.79 1.64 11.03
CA LEU A 280 21.70 0.31 11.64
C LEU A 280 20.80 0.37 12.86
N ILE A 281 19.82 -0.56 12.91
CA ILE A 281 18.96 -0.80 14.06
C ILE A 281 19.15 -2.26 14.47
N GLY A 282 19.52 -2.49 15.71
CA GLY A 282 19.72 -3.82 16.30
C GLY A 282 18.47 -4.36 16.95
#